data_c2c21c604665e0b62f82583b4ab8c25e
#
_entry.id   c2c21c604665e0b62f82583b4ab8c25e
#
_cell.length_a   1.000
_cell.length_b   1.000
_cell.length_c   1.000
_cell.angle_alpha   90.00
_cell.angle_beta   90.00
_cell.angle_gamma   90.00
#
_symmetry.space_group_name_H-M   'P 1'
#
loop_
_entity.id
_entity.type
_entity.pdbx_description
1 polymer ?
#
loop_
_entity_poly.entity_id
_entity_poly.type
_entity_poly.pdbx_seq_one_letter_code
_entity_poly.pdbx_strand_id
1 'polypeptide(L)'
;MYAPIALFLSLAELLLYDPSKLPLFGLSFGITAAIAFALFYSGGFGGADSKALMCIALALPFSTEALFKPLIASGISPMSQVLFPLAIFSNAVLFAAASGIYMLFHNVVWNVRHGRKIFEGTLAAESLGKKILVLITGYKVPVAKLQAKWHVYPMEDVVNDGGNPPKRKLVVLPRDEGRSEIVGRLSSAVENGKINDYVWATPGLPMLIFVTAGLIVSLLFGDIVWLLVSFILG
;
A
#
# COMPACT_ATOMS: atom_id res chain seq x y z
N MET A 1 16.58 14.17 4.03
CA MET A 1 16.87 15.54 4.51
C MET A 1 15.93 16.04 5.61
N TYR A 2 14.66 15.60 5.68
CA TYR A 2 13.68 16.11 6.66
C TYR A 2 13.83 15.54 8.08
N ALA A 3 14.29 14.29 8.25
CA ALA A 3 14.38 13.63 9.54
C ALA A 3 15.22 14.39 10.60
N PRO A 4 16.41 14.93 10.29
CA PRO A 4 17.18 15.70 11.28
C PRO A 4 16.47 16.97 11.70
N ILE A 5 15.77 17.66 10.79
CA ILE A 5 15.02 18.88 11.09
C ILE A 5 13.82 18.54 11.98
N ALA A 6 13.05 17.51 11.65
CA ALA A 6 11.92 17.04 12.43
C ALA A 6 12.36 16.65 13.84
N LEU A 7 13.43 15.86 13.96
CA LEU A 7 13.99 15.46 15.25
C LEU A 7 14.41 16.69 16.09
N PHE A 8 15.15 17.62 15.48
CA PHE A 8 15.61 18.82 16.16
C PHE A 8 14.44 19.66 16.70
N LEU A 9 13.44 19.93 15.85
CA LEU A 9 12.27 20.73 16.24
C LEU A 9 11.47 20.06 17.36
N SER A 10 11.19 18.76 17.22
CA SER A 10 10.44 18.03 18.27
C SER A 10 11.19 17.90 19.58
N LEU A 11 12.50 17.67 19.53
CA LEU A 11 13.31 17.65 20.75
C LEU A 11 13.41 19.06 21.39
N ALA A 12 13.59 20.11 20.61
CA ALA A 12 13.62 21.48 21.10
C ALA A 12 12.28 21.84 21.77
N GLU A 13 11.15 21.52 21.14
CA GLU A 13 9.82 21.74 21.70
C GLU A 13 9.64 20.98 23.04
N LEU A 14 9.94 19.68 23.06
CA LEU A 14 9.77 18.86 24.25
C LEU A 14 10.71 19.30 25.39
N LEU A 15 11.97 19.59 25.10
CA LEU A 15 12.93 20.03 26.13
C LEU A 15 12.59 21.38 26.72
N LEU A 16 12.02 22.29 25.92
CA LEU A 16 11.71 23.65 26.37
C LEU A 16 10.33 23.74 27.06
N TYR A 17 9.34 22.97 26.61
CA TYR A 17 7.95 23.13 27.06
C TYR A 17 7.41 21.96 27.87
N ASP A 18 7.81 20.70 27.57
CA ASP A 18 7.27 19.52 28.25
C ASP A 18 8.28 18.35 28.30
N PRO A 19 9.35 18.47 29.13
CA PRO A 19 10.37 17.41 29.24
C PRO A 19 9.83 16.08 29.74
N SER A 20 8.68 16.07 30.42
CA SER A 20 8.06 14.85 30.95
C SER A 20 7.59 13.90 29.84
N LYS A 21 7.36 14.39 28.62
CA LYS A 21 6.96 13.61 27.45
C LYS A 21 8.11 12.97 26.67
N LEU A 22 9.37 13.27 27.01
CA LEU A 22 10.53 12.68 26.33
C LEU A 22 10.52 11.13 26.30
N PRO A 23 10.20 10.41 27.38
CA PRO A 23 10.12 8.95 27.33
C PRO A 23 9.01 8.46 26.38
N LEU A 24 7.86 9.14 26.35
CA LEU A 24 6.75 8.81 25.45
C LEU A 24 7.12 9.10 24.00
N PHE A 25 7.86 10.17 23.72
CA PHE A 25 8.42 10.46 22.40
C PHE A 25 9.31 9.33 21.91
N GLY A 26 10.25 8.88 22.76
CA GLY A 26 11.13 7.75 22.44
C GLY A 26 10.36 6.47 22.20
N LEU A 27 9.31 6.21 22.99
CA LEU A 27 8.42 5.05 22.82
C LEU A 27 7.64 5.13 21.49
N SER A 28 7.01 6.28 21.21
CA SER A 28 6.24 6.50 19.98
C SER A 28 7.11 6.30 18.73
N PHE A 29 8.29 6.91 18.72
CA PHE A 29 9.24 6.74 17.61
C PHE A 29 9.74 5.29 17.53
N GLY A 30 10.13 4.68 18.65
CA GLY A 30 10.66 3.32 18.69
C GLY A 30 9.67 2.28 18.17
N ILE A 31 8.40 2.34 18.60
CA ILE A 31 7.35 1.44 18.12
C ILE A 31 7.10 1.65 16.63
N THR A 32 6.97 2.92 16.20
CA THR A 32 6.71 3.23 14.79
C THR A 32 7.87 2.81 13.90
N ALA A 33 9.12 3.03 14.33
CA ALA A 33 10.30 2.58 13.61
C ALA A 33 10.37 1.05 13.52
N ALA A 34 10.07 0.34 14.61
CA ALA A 34 10.03 -1.13 14.61
C ALA A 34 9.01 -1.66 13.60
N ILE A 35 7.79 -1.08 13.55
CA ILE A 35 6.76 -1.44 12.57
C ILE A 35 7.25 -1.12 11.14
N ALA A 36 7.83 0.06 10.92
CA ALA A 36 8.33 0.47 9.60
C ALA A 36 9.44 -0.47 9.10
N PHE A 37 10.36 -0.90 9.96
CA PHE A 37 11.38 -1.90 9.63
C PHE A 37 10.78 -3.28 9.37
N ALA A 38 9.86 -3.75 10.21
CA ALA A 38 9.20 -5.04 10.01
C ALA A 38 8.49 -5.09 8.65
N LEU A 39 7.77 -4.03 8.28
CA LEU A 39 7.10 -3.91 6.98
C LEU A 39 8.08 -3.81 5.81
N PHE A 40 9.22 -3.14 5.99
CA PHE A 40 10.27 -3.07 4.98
C PHE A 40 10.90 -4.45 4.73
N TYR A 41 11.32 -5.15 5.78
CA TYR A 41 11.97 -6.46 5.64
C TYR A 41 11.00 -7.56 5.20
N SER A 42 9.70 -7.43 5.50
CA SER A 42 8.67 -8.34 4.96
C SER A 42 8.32 -8.06 3.48
N GLY A 43 8.84 -6.98 2.89
CA GLY A 43 8.52 -6.58 1.52
C GLY A 43 7.16 -5.88 1.38
N GLY A 44 6.48 -5.56 2.48
CA GLY A 44 5.20 -4.84 2.48
C GLY A 44 5.37 -3.34 2.19
N PHE A 45 6.51 -2.75 2.56
CA PHE A 45 6.84 -1.35 2.33
C PHE A 45 8.09 -1.19 1.45
N GLY A 46 8.08 -0.15 0.61
CA GLY A 46 9.29 0.37 0.00
C GLY A 46 10.16 1.13 1.01
N GLY A 47 11.45 1.30 0.71
CA GLY A 47 12.34 2.05 1.58
C GLY A 47 11.93 3.51 1.76
N ALA A 48 11.25 4.11 0.77
CA ALA A 48 10.71 5.47 0.86
C ALA A 48 9.52 5.55 1.82
N ASP A 49 8.61 4.57 1.77
CA ASP A 49 7.42 4.50 2.62
C ASP A 49 7.81 4.34 4.11
N SER A 50 8.77 3.44 4.38
CA SER A 50 9.29 3.22 5.74
C SER A 50 9.96 4.48 6.32
N LYS A 51 10.79 5.16 5.51
CA LYS A 51 11.41 6.43 5.91
C LYS A 51 10.39 7.52 6.15
N ALA A 52 9.35 7.62 5.31
CA ALA A 52 8.29 8.60 5.49
C ALA A 52 7.53 8.38 6.81
N LEU A 53 7.17 7.13 7.13
CA LEU A 53 6.49 6.80 8.38
C LEU A 53 7.37 7.15 9.60
N MET A 54 8.68 6.85 9.55
CA MET A 54 9.61 7.25 10.60
C MET A 54 9.76 8.78 10.73
N CYS A 55 9.79 9.51 9.59
CA CYS A 55 9.82 10.97 9.60
C CYS A 55 8.56 11.58 10.23
N ILE A 56 7.39 10.98 9.95
CA ILE A 56 6.12 11.38 10.57
C ILE A 56 6.19 11.16 12.09
N ALA A 57 6.75 10.03 12.54
CA ALA A 57 6.89 9.75 13.97
C ALA A 57 7.84 10.71 14.70
N LEU A 58 8.85 11.24 13.99
CA LEU A 58 9.72 12.28 14.53
C LEU A 58 9.03 13.65 14.58
N ALA A 59 8.21 13.97 13.57
CA ALA A 59 7.59 15.29 13.46
C ALA A 59 6.28 15.41 14.27
N LEU A 60 5.51 14.34 14.36
CA LEU A 60 4.17 14.29 14.96
C LEU A 60 4.04 13.07 15.88
N PRO A 61 4.78 13.02 16.97
CA PRO A 61 4.76 11.87 17.89
C PRO A 61 3.44 11.70 18.63
N PHE A 62 2.71 12.81 18.84
CA PHE A 62 1.46 12.91 19.59
C PHE A 62 0.40 13.62 18.78
N SER A 63 -0.87 13.49 19.16
CA SER A 63 -1.96 14.24 18.52
C SER A 63 -1.75 15.74 18.70
N THR A 64 -2.05 16.49 17.64
CA THR A 64 -1.83 17.93 17.54
C THR A 64 -3.06 18.74 17.94
N GLU A 65 -3.82 18.30 18.95
CA GLU A 65 -5.07 18.94 19.40
C GLU A 65 -4.92 20.44 19.71
N ALA A 66 -3.74 20.83 20.16
CA ALA A 66 -3.45 22.23 20.44
C ALA A 66 -3.37 23.09 19.15
N LEU A 67 -3.00 22.49 18.01
CA LEU A 67 -2.86 23.17 16.73
C LEU A 67 -4.07 22.93 15.82
N PHE A 68 -4.58 21.69 15.81
CA PHE A 68 -5.71 21.26 14.98
C PHE A 68 -6.66 20.43 15.84
N LYS A 69 -7.86 20.96 16.10
CA LYS A 69 -8.93 20.16 16.68
C LYS A 69 -9.60 19.38 15.58
N PRO A 70 -9.65 18.03 15.66
CA PRO A 70 -10.42 17.26 14.70
C PRO A 70 -11.87 17.71 14.64
N LEU A 71 -12.45 17.67 13.44
CA LEU A 71 -13.85 18.01 13.22
C LEU A 71 -14.81 17.11 14.01
N ILE A 72 -14.37 15.89 14.32
CA ILE A 72 -15.10 14.92 15.13
C ILE A 72 -14.35 14.72 16.45
N ALA A 73 -14.90 15.27 17.52
CA ALA A 73 -14.26 15.21 18.86
C ALA A 73 -14.05 13.76 19.35
N SER A 74 -14.96 12.83 19.02
CA SER A 74 -14.83 11.40 19.35
C SER A 74 -13.75 10.67 18.53
N GLY A 75 -13.16 11.31 17.52
CA GLY A 75 -12.05 10.77 16.72
C GLY A 75 -10.70 10.75 17.43
N ILE A 76 -10.63 11.32 18.65
CA ILE A 76 -9.41 11.32 19.44
C ILE A 76 -9.35 10.00 20.21
N SER A 77 -8.57 9.04 19.71
CA SER A 77 -8.37 7.78 20.41
C SER A 77 -7.31 7.91 21.50
N PRO A 78 -7.38 7.10 22.60
CA PRO A 78 -6.29 7.03 23.58
C PRO A 78 -4.95 6.70 22.94
N MET A 79 -4.95 5.90 21.87
CA MET A 79 -3.75 5.57 21.10
C MET A 79 -3.21 6.79 20.36
N SER A 80 -4.05 7.63 19.76
CA SER A 80 -3.61 8.80 19.00
C SER A 80 -2.96 9.85 19.90
N GLN A 81 -3.33 9.91 21.17
CA GLN A 81 -2.72 10.84 22.14
C GLN A 81 -1.27 10.49 22.47
N VAL A 82 -0.91 9.20 22.41
CA VAL A 82 0.44 8.70 22.78
C VAL A 82 1.24 8.25 21.56
N LEU A 83 0.55 7.72 20.55
CA LEU A 83 1.14 7.06 19.38
C LEU A 83 0.46 7.57 18.09
N PHE A 84 0.44 8.88 17.87
CA PHE A 84 -0.25 9.48 16.73
C PHE A 84 0.19 8.92 15.37
N PRO A 85 1.48 8.59 15.12
CA PRO A 85 1.90 7.95 13.88
C PRO A 85 1.19 6.63 13.59
N LEU A 86 0.78 5.88 14.63
CA LEU A 86 0.02 4.65 14.44
C LEU A 86 -1.43 4.92 14.05
N ALA A 87 -2.06 5.99 14.53
CA ALA A 87 -3.37 6.43 14.07
C ALA A 87 -3.32 6.85 12.60
N ILE A 88 -2.26 7.55 12.18
CA ILE A 88 -2.01 7.88 10.76
C ILE A 88 -1.84 6.60 9.94
N PHE A 89 -1.05 5.67 10.42
CA PHE A 89 -0.82 4.40 9.74
C PHE A 89 -2.08 3.53 9.66
N SER A 90 -2.88 3.44 10.72
CA SER A 90 -4.15 2.70 10.72
C SER A 90 -5.14 3.27 9.71
N ASN A 91 -5.28 4.58 9.63
CA ASN A 91 -6.08 5.25 8.61
C ASN A 91 -5.54 4.97 7.19
N ALA A 92 -4.21 4.98 6.99
CA ALA A 92 -3.59 4.63 5.72
C ALA A 92 -3.90 3.19 5.28
N VAL A 93 -3.83 2.24 6.21
CA VAL A 93 -4.20 0.84 5.97
C VAL A 93 -5.68 0.70 5.61
N LEU A 94 -6.56 1.46 6.27
CA LEU A 94 -7.98 1.49 5.94
C LEU A 94 -8.22 1.93 4.48
N PHE A 95 -7.53 3.00 4.02
CA PHE A 95 -7.63 3.45 2.63
C PHE A 95 -7.03 2.45 1.64
N ALA A 96 -5.92 1.82 1.99
CA ALA A 96 -5.35 0.75 1.16
C ALA A 96 -6.31 -0.44 1.04
N ALA A 97 -6.94 -0.84 2.15
CA ALA A 97 -7.96 -1.90 2.15
C ALA A 97 -9.19 -1.52 1.31
N ALA A 98 -9.69 -0.29 1.44
CA ALA A 98 -10.79 0.22 0.62
C ALA A 98 -10.44 0.21 -0.88
N SER A 99 -9.20 0.59 -1.23
CA SER A 99 -8.68 0.50 -2.59
C SER A 99 -8.67 -0.95 -3.09
N GLY A 100 -8.24 -1.91 -2.27
CA GLY A 100 -8.26 -3.35 -2.60
C GLY A 100 -9.67 -3.86 -2.84
N ILE A 101 -10.65 -3.47 -2.00
CA ILE A 101 -12.06 -3.81 -2.18
C ILE A 101 -12.60 -3.24 -3.50
N TYR A 102 -12.28 -1.97 -3.78
CA TYR A 102 -12.65 -1.34 -5.06
C TYR A 102 -12.09 -2.13 -6.25
N MET A 103 -10.80 -2.52 -6.21
CA MET A 103 -10.17 -3.29 -7.27
C MET A 103 -10.83 -4.65 -7.46
N LEU A 104 -11.19 -5.33 -6.37
CA LEU A 104 -11.91 -6.59 -6.42
C LEU A 104 -13.25 -6.44 -7.16
N PHE A 105 -14.07 -5.44 -6.79
CA PHE A 105 -15.34 -5.16 -7.46
C PHE A 105 -15.13 -4.79 -8.94
N HIS A 106 -14.17 -3.93 -9.23
CA HIS A 106 -13.80 -3.56 -10.59
C HIS A 106 -13.48 -4.80 -11.44
N ASN A 107 -12.67 -5.71 -10.93
CA ASN A 107 -12.26 -6.92 -11.65
C ASN A 107 -13.43 -7.89 -11.88
N VAL A 108 -14.32 -8.03 -10.88
CA VAL A 108 -15.53 -8.87 -11.02
C VAL A 108 -16.45 -8.28 -12.10
N VAL A 109 -16.74 -6.97 -12.05
CA VAL A 109 -17.58 -6.30 -13.05
C VAL A 109 -16.97 -6.37 -14.45
N TRP A 110 -15.66 -6.14 -14.57
CA TRP A 110 -14.95 -6.25 -15.84
C TRP A 110 -15.09 -7.65 -16.43
N ASN A 111 -14.91 -8.67 -15.61
CA ASN A 111 -15.00 -10.06 -16.01
C ASN A 111 -16.40 -10.44 -16.51
N VAL A 112 -17.44 -10.04 -15.77
CA VAL A 112 -18.85 -10.28 -16.14
C VAL A 112 -19.17 -9.59 -17.48
N ARG A 113 -18.73 -8.33 -17.66
CA ARG A 113 -18.97 -7.57 -18.89
C ARG A 113 -18.30 -8.16 -20.13
N HIS A 114 -17.13 -8.78 -19.98
CA HIS A 114 -16.37 -9.35 -21.09
C HIS A 114 -16.62 -10.85 -21.29
N GLY A 115 -17.45 -11.50 -20.47
CA GLY A 115 -17.76 -12.93 -20.56
C GLY A 115 -16.54 -13.85 -20.47
N ARG A 116 -15.47 -13.40 -19.79
CA ARG A 116 -14.20 -14.12 -19.67
C ARG A 116 -14.02 -14.72 -18.30
N LYS A 117 -13.21 -15.77 -18.19
CA LYS A 117 -12.80 -16.29 -16.89
C LYS A 117 -11.78 -15.35 -16.23
N ILE A 118 -11.87 -15.15 -14.91
CA ILE A 118 -10.95 -14.29 -14.13
C ILE A 118 -9.50 -14.75 -14.34
N PHE A 119 -9.26 -16.05 -14.16
CA PHE A 119 -7.97 -16.69 -14.41
C PHE A 119 -8.14 -17.77 -15.48
N GLU A 120 -7.44 -17.61 -16.60
CA GLU A 120 -7.51 -18.47 -17.76
C GLU A 120 -6.27 -19.37 -17.87
N GLY A 121 -6.44 -20.55 -18.49
CA GLY A 121 -5.35 -21.47 -18.78
C GLY A 121 -4.59 -21.90 -17.51
N THR A 122 -3.27 -21.89 -17.56
CA THR A 122 -2.41 -22.32 -16.46
C THR A 122 -2.48 -21.42 -15.21
N LEU A 123 -2.95 -20.16 -15.34
CA LEU A 123 -3.20 -19.28 -14.20
C LEU A 123 -4.33 -19.79 -13.28
N ALA A 124 -5.23 -20.63 -13.80
CA ALA A 124 -6.27 -21.26 -12.99
C ALA A 124 -5.70 -22.26 -11.98
N ALA A 125 -4.52 -22.81 -12.21
CA ALA A 125 -3.83 -23.74 -11.32
C ALA A 125 -2.98 -23.05 -10.24
N GLU A 126 -2.79 -21.71 -10.31
CA GLU A 126 -2.02 -20.95 -9.31
C GLU A 126 -2.70 -20.96 -7.94
N SER A 127 -1.91 -20.77 -6.87
CA SER A 127 -2.39 -20.80 -5.49
C SER A 127 -3.45 -19.73 -5.23
N LEU A 128 -4.42 -20.02 -4.34
CA LEU A 128 -5.49 -19.10 -3.97
C LEU A 128 -4.95 -17.77 -3.41
N GLY A 129 -3.90 -17.81 -2.60
CA GLY A 129 -3.29 -16.59 -2.04
C GLY A 129 -2.78 -15.65 -3.14
N LYS A 130 -2.07 -16.17 -4.16
CA LYS A 130 -1.61 -15.34 -5.29
C LYS A 130 -2.80 -14.77 -6.09
N LYS A 131 -3.85 -15.55 -6.32
CA LYS A 131 -5.04 -15.09 -7.03
C LYS A 131 -5.76 -13.95 -6.28
N ILE A 132 -5.94 -14.08 -4.97
CA ILE A 132 -6.54 -13.04 -4.14
C ILE A 132 -5.70 -11.78 -4.20
N LEU A 133 -4.37 -11.87 -4.00
CA LEU A 133 -3.48 -10.73 -4.07
C LEU A 133 -3.55 -10.03 -5.42
N VAL A 134 -3.53 -10.77 -6.54
CA VAL A 134 -3.67 -10.19 -7.88
C VAL A 134 -5.04 -9.53 -8.08
N LEU A 135 -6.12 -10.09 -7.52
CA LEU A 135 -7.46 -9.52 -7.62
C LEU A 135 -7.62 -8.19 -6.87
N ILE A 136 -6.96 -8.03 -5.72
CA ILE A 136 -7.09 -6.82 -4.89
C ILE A 136 -6.04 -5.74 -5.23
N THR A 137 -4.96 -6.09 -5.94
CA THR A 137 -3.88 -5.14 -6.27
C THR A 137 -3.70 -4.89 -7.75
N GLY A 138 -4.26 -5.76 -8.61
CA GLY A 138 -4.10 -5.73 -10.05
C GLY A 138 -5.41 -5.60 -10.82
N TYR A 139 -5.29 -5.35 -12.11
CA TYR A 139 -6.38 -5.29 -13.07
C TYR A 139 -5.93 -5.77 -14.45
N LYS A 140 -6.88 -6.10 -15.31
CA LYS A 140 -6.58 -6.55 -16.69
C LYS A 140 -6.28 -5.35 -17.58
N VAL A 141 -5.15 -5.40 -18.29
CA VAL A 141 -4.75 -4.38 -19.28
C VAL A 141 -4.28 -5.03 -20.57
N PRO A 142 -4.43 -4.37 -21.73
CA PRO A 142 -3.78 -4.81 -22.96
C PRO A 142 -2.25 -4.67 -22.83
N VAL A 143 -1.50 -5.61 -23.45
CA VAL A 143 -0.02 -5.62 -23.37
C VAL A 143 0.58 -4.33 -23.92
N ALA A 144 -0.02 -3.72 -24.94
CA ALA A 144 0.39 -2.43 -25.46
C ALA A 144 0.43 -1.32 -24.39
N LYS A 145 -0.48 -1.37 -23.40
CA LYS A 145 -0.48 -0.41 -22.29
C LYS A 145 0.72 -0.63 -21.33
N LEU A 146 1.19 -1.87 -21.18
CA LEU A 146 2.41 -2.15 -20.42
C LEU A 146 3.64 -1.60 -21.10
N GLN A 147 3.71 -1.66 -22.42
CA GLN A 147 4.81 -1.09 -23.20
C GLN A 147 4.82 0.43 -23.09
N ALA A 148 3.63 1.07 -23.20
CA ALA A 148 3.51 2.53 -23.20
C ALA A 148 3.69 3.19 -21.81
N LYS A 149 3.40 2.47 -20.71
CA LYS A 149 3.37 3.04 -19.35
C LYS A 149 4.37 2.34 -18.43
N TRP A 150 5.50 2.99 -18.17
CA TRP A 150 6.59 2.47 -17.33
C TRP A 150 6.17 2.16 -15.88
N HIS A 151 5.19 2.90 -15.33
CA HIS A 151 4.67 2.76 -13.96
C HIS A 151 3.60 1.67 -13.80
N VAL A 152 3.29 0.93 -14.87
CA VAL A 152 2.39 -0.23 -14.82
C VAL A 152 3.24 -1.50 -14.86
N TYR A 153 3.12 -2.34 -13.85
CA TYR A 153 3.93 -3.53 -13.67
C TYR A 153 3.13 -4.78 -14.01
N PRO A 154 3.71 -5.72 -14.79
CA PRO A 154 3.06 -7.00 -15.07
C PRO A 154 2.94 -7.83 -13.79
N MET A 155 1.77 -8.40 -13.55
CA MET A 155 1.51 -9.38 -12.48
C MET A 155 1.39 -10.80 -13.01
N GLU A 156 1.78 -11.04 -14.23
CA GLU A 156 1.94 -12.36 -14.81
C GLU A 156 3.15 -12.41 -15.74
N ASP A 157 3.68 -13.61 -15.91
CA ASP A 157 4.85 -13.88 -16.73
C ASP A 157 4.63 -15.17 -17.51
N VAL A 158 5.29 -15.27 -18.66
CA VAL A 158 5.29 -16.46 -19.52
C VAL A 158 6.61 -17.20 -19.33
N VAL A 159 6.52 -18.46 -18.88
CA VAL A 159 7.67 -19.35 -18.76
C VAL A 159 7.79 -20.17 -20.03
N ASN A 160 8.92 -20.01 -20.73
CA ASN A 160 9.22 -20.80 -21.92
C ASN A 160 9.77 -22.18 -21.50
N ASP A 161 8.88 -23.13 -21.26
CA ASP A 161 9.24 -24.53 -21.00
C ASP A 161 8.93 -25.46 -22.20
N GLY A 162 8.79 -24.88 -23.41
CA GLY A 162 8.53 -25.63 -24.63
C GLY A 162 7.08 -26.12 -24.80
N GLY A 163 6.22 -25.88 -23.82
CA GLY A 163 4.81 -26.27 -23.85
C GLY A 163 3.96 -25.43 -24.83
N ASN A 164 2.96 -26.02 -25.41
CA ASN A 164 1.94 -25.32 -26.21
C ASN A 164 0.53 -25.68 -25.67
N PRO A 165 -0.20 -24.78 -24.98
CA PRO A 165 0.09 -23.37 -24.75
C PRO A 165 1.21 -23.15 -23.72
N PRO A 166 1.89 -21.97 -23.76
CA PRO A 166 2.98 -21.67 -22.84
C PRO A 166 2.47 -21.56 -21.40
N LYS A 167 3.31 -21.99 -20.47
CA LYS A 167 2.99 -21.91 -19.05
C LYS A 167 3.04 -20.45 -18.57
N ARG A 168 1.92 -19.96 -18.05
CA ARG A 168 1.80 -18.64 -17.41
C ARG A 168 1.84 -18.82 -15.90
N LYS A 169 2.48 -17.88 -15.19
CA LYS A 169 2.53 -17.82 -13.72
C LYS A 169 2.15 -16.42 -13.24
N LEU A 170 1.57 -16.33 -12.03
CA LEU A 170 1.30 -15.06 -11.37
C LEU A 170 2.55 -14.54 -10.64
N VAL A 171 2.82 -13.25 -10.81
CA VAL A 171 3.88 -12.49 -10.14
C VAL A 171 3.21 -11.53 -9.16
N VAL A 172 3.32 -11.82 -7.86
CA VAL A 172 2.62 -11.07 -6.81
C VAL A 172 3.40 -9.84 -6.37
N LEU A 173 4.74 -9.92 -6.38
CA LEU A 173 5.65 -8.83 -6.04
C LEU A 173 6.43 -8.44 -7.30
N PRO A 174 5.86 -7.59 -8.15
CA PRO A 174 6.56 -7.11 -9.33
C PRO A 174 7.74 -6.25 -8.88
N ARG A 175 8.91 -6.47 -9.52
CA ARG A 175 10.13 -5.69 -9.30
C ARG A 175 10.45 -4.90 -10.56
N ASP A 176 11.12 -3.76 -10.39
CA ASP A 176 11.63 -2.97 -11.53
C ASP A 176 12.63 -3.79 -12.36
N GLU A 177 13.48 -4.55 -11.67
CA GLU A 177 14.41 -5.49 -12.29
C GLU A 177 13.64 -6.61 -13.00
N GLY A 178 13.87 -6.74 -14.29
CA GLY A 178 13.22 -7.74 -15.13
C GLY A 178 11.86 -7.35 -15.71
N ARG A 179 11.31 -6.14 -15.41
CA ARG A 179 10.05 -5.68 -15.97
C ARG A 179 10.06 -5.69 -17.50
N SER A 180 11.09 -5.12 -18.12
CA SER A 180 11.23 -5.04 -19.58
C SER A 180 11.30 -6.42 -20.23
N GLU A 181 11.97 -7.38 -19.58
CA GLU A 181 12.06 -8.76 -20.05
C GLU A 181 10.70 -9.47 -19.99
N ILE A 182 9.95 -9.30 -18.87
CA ILE A 182 8.61 -9.88 -18.73
C ILE A 182 7.67 -9.28 -19.77
N VAL A 183 7.69 -7.95 -19.97
CA VAL A 183 6.88 -7.28 -20.99
C VAL A 183 7.23 -7.77 -22.38
N GLY A 184 8.53 -7.95 -22.68
CA GLY A 184 8.98 -8.53 -23.97
C GLY A 184 8.45 -9.95 -24.19
N ARG A 185 8.52 -10.83 -23.17
CA ARG A 185 7.97 -12.21 -23.27
C ARG A 185 6.45 -12.20 -23.47
N LEU A 186 5.73 -11.35 -22.73
CA LEU A 186 4.28 -11.22 -22.89
C LEU A 186 3.91 -10.70 -24.28
N SER A 187 4.61 -9.69 -24.81
CA SER A 187 4.37 -9.14 -26.15
C SER A 187 4.59 -10.19 -27.22
N SER A 188 5.72 -10.89 -27.18
CA SER A 188 6.02 -11.96 -28.15
C SER A 188 4.99 -13.10 -28.07
N ALA A 189 4.47 -13.41 -26.87
CA ALA A 189 3.46 -14.45 -26.72
C ALA A 189 2.09 -14.02 -27.30
N VAL A 190 1.73 -12.72 -27.19
CA VAL A 190 0.52 -12.15 -27.80
C VAL A 190 0.65 -12.10 -29.33
N GLU A 191 1.77 -11.57 -29.85
CA GLU A 191 2.04 -11.47 -31.28
C GLU A 191 2.00 -12.85 -31.98
N ASN A 192 2.49 -13.88 -31.29
CA ASN A 192 2.44 -15.26 -31.77
C ASN A 192 1.07 -15.95 -31.55
N GLY A 193 0.05 -15.24 -31.07
CA GLY A 193 -1.28 -15.78 -30.81
C GLY A 193 -1.36 -16.84 -29.70
N LYS A 194 -0.30 -16.98 -28.89
CA LYS A 194 -0.21 -18.00 -27.82
C LYS A 194 -0.99 -17.63 -26.55
N ILE A 195 -1.21 -16.34 -26.31
CA ILE A 195 -1.99 -15.81 -25.19
C ILE A 195 -2.88 -14.66 -25.64
N ASN A 196 -3.93 -14.35 -24.88
CA ASN A 196 -4.77 -13.20 -25.12
C ASN A 196 -4.02 -11.90 -24.85
N ASP A 197 -4.41 -10.79 -25.50
CA ASP A 197 -3.81 -9.46 -25.34
C ASP A 197 -3.96 -8.91 -23.92
N TYR A 198 -5.01 -9.30 -23.17
CA TYR A 198 -5.23 -8.81 -21.81
C TYR A 198 -4.48 -9.63 -20.77
N VAL A 199 -3.61 -8.94 -20.02
CA VAL A 199 -2.76 -9.51 -18.98
C VAL A 199 -2.99 -8.82 -17.65
N TRP A 200 -2.68 -9.50 -16.54
CA TRP A 200 -2.73 -8.92 -15.21
C TRP A 200 -1.58 -7.95 -14.99
N ALA A 201 -1.91 -6.76 -14.48
CA ALA A 201 -0.94 -5.72 -14.15
C ALA A 201 -1.38 -4.91 -12.94
N THR A 202 -0.43 -4.25 -12.28
CA THR A 202 -0.69 -3.34 -11.15
C THR A 202 -0.13 -1.94 -11.47
N PRO A 203 -0.80 -0.87 -11.02
CA PRO A 203 -0.30 0.49 -11.23
C PRO A 203 0.93 0.84 -10.36
N GLY A 204 1.41 -0.07 -9.50
CA GLY A 204 2.56 0.21 -8.65
C GLY A 204 2.33 1.41 -7.73
N LEU A 205 1.14 1.53 -7.12
CA LEU A 205 0.82 2.65 -6.23
C LEU A 205 1.72 2.61 -4.99
N PRO A 206 2.54 3.66 -4.77
CA PRO A 206 3.34 3.74 -3.55
C PRO A 206 2.44 3.80 -2.31
N MET A 207 2.78 3.08 -1.25
CA MET A 207 2.06 3.16 0.02
C MET A 207 2.04 4.58 0.60
N LEU A 208 3.00 5.40 0.20
CA LEU A 208 3.10 6.82 0.56
C LEU A 208 1.82 7.62 0.25
N ILE A 209 1.09 7.29 -0.81
CA ILE A 209 -0.19 7.94 -1.15
C ILE A 209 -1.21 7.69 -0.03
N PHE A 210 -1.31 6.45 0.44
CA PHE A 210 -2.22 6.09 1.53
C PHE A 210 -1.77 6.67 2.86
N VAL A 211 -0.47 6.70 3.13
CA VAL A 211 0.11 7.34 4.34
C VAL A 211 -0.20 8.84 4.33
N THR A 212 -0.08 9.52 3.19
CA THR A 212 -0.43 10.94 3.05
C THR A 212 -1.92 11.17 3.27
N ALA A 213 -2.78 10.34 2.68
CA ALA A 213 -4.22 10.40 2.91
C ALA A 213 -4.56 10.14 4.39
N GLY A 214 -3.93 9.13 5.01
CA GLY A 214 -4.06 8.82 6.43
C GLY A 214 -3.65 9.98 7.32
N LEU A 215 -2.55 10.68 7.02
CA LEU A 215 -2.11 11.87 7.72
C LEU A 215 -3.16 13.00 7.64
N ILE A 216 -3.62 13.35 6.43
CA ILE A 216 -4.62 14.39 6.23
C ILE A 216 -5.89 14.07 7.01
N VAL A 217 -6.35 12.84 6.93
CA VAL A 217 -7.57 12.40 7.61
C VAL A 217 -7.39 12.36 9.12
N SER A 218 -6.24 11.92 9.63
CA SER A 218 -5.94 11.94 11.06
C SER A 218 -5.91 13.35 11.64
N LEU A 219 -5.43 14.33 10.88
CA LEU A 219 -5.45 15.73 11.29
C LEU A 219 -6.86 16.32 11.28
N LEU A 220 -7.69 15.99 10.28
CA LEU A 220 -9.02 16.58 10.12
C LEU A 220 -10.11 15.86 10.92
N PHE A 221 -10.07 14.54 10.99
CA PHE A 221 -11.15 13.72 11.56
C PHE A 221 -10.69 12.85 12.74
N GLY A 222 -9.37 12.77 12.98
CA GLY A 222 -8.79 11.89 13.98
C GLY A 222 -8.60 10.46 13.49
N ASP A 223 -8.69 9.51 14.40
CA ASP A 223 -8.53 8.07 14.15
C ASP A 223 -9.85 7.45 13.70
N ILE A 224 -10.03 7.30 12.37
CA ILE A 224 -11.26 6.71 11.80
C ILE A 224 -11.42 5.24 12.22
N VAL A 225 -10.32 4.51 12.36
CA VAL A 225 -10.40 3.11 12.80
C VAL A 225 -10.97 3.03 14.20
N TRP A 226 -10.56 3.94 15.09
CA TRP A 226 -11.14 4.07 16.43
C TRP A 226 -12.63 4.42 16.38
N LEU A 227 -13.02 5.36 15.53
CA LEU A 227 -14.43 5.74 15.35
C LEU A 227 -15.27 4.54 14.89
N LEU A 228 -14.77 3.76 13.93
CA LEU A 228 -15.45 2.56 13.44
C LEU A 228 -15.56 1.50 14.54
N VAL A 229 -14.49 1.25 15.28
CA VAL A 229 -14.48 0.29 16.40
C VAL A 229 -15.46 0.74 17.48
N SER A 230 -15.44 2.01 17.87
CA SER A 230 -16.37 2.56 18.87
C SER A 230 -17.83 2.48 18.43
N PHE A 231 -18.09 2.67 17.16
CA PHE A 231 -19.45 2.54 16.59
C PHE A 231 -19.96 1.09 16.60
N ILE A 232 -19.07 0.12 16.36
CA ILE A 232 -19.44 -1.32 16.32
C ILE A 232 -19.61 -1.89 17.73
N LEU A 233 -18.82 -1.43 18.69
CA LEU A 233 -18.80 -1.98 20.05
C LEU A 233 -19.76 -1.25 20.99
N GLY A 234 -20.39 -0.12 20.56
CA GLY A 234 -21.41 0.59 21.30
C GLY A 234 -20.97 1.61 22.27
#